data_8db10d71a0f05a91157a3f391684c37a
#
_entry.id   8db10d71a0f05a91157a3f391684c37a
#
_cell.length_a   1.000
_cell.length_b   1.000
_cell.length_c   1.000
_cell.angle_alpha   90.00
_cell.angle_beta   90.00
_cell.angle_gamma   90.00
#
_symmetry.space_group_name_H-M   'P 1'
#
loop_
_entity.id
_entity.type
_entity.pdbx_description
1 polymer ?
#
loop_
_entity_poly.entity_id
_entity_poly.type
_entity_poly.pdbx_seq_one_letter_code
_entity_poly.pdbx_strand_id
1 'polypeptide(L)'
;YTTLFRSHRKAINDASLVIWLGKAHEAPLNKLLSNNKKAIALLDSGILSILPQRNTRGAALPNTVDTHVWLEPNNAVRIGFFIAALRSQQHPENKAKYWNNANTFARNMLQAAQAYDSSSNGKPYWSYHDAYQYLERSLNLKFAGALTDDPHVAPTAAQIKYLNDSRPKAQMCLLAESFTTKGQYQKLGSITFQPVDESMNNEDNFVTAWKKLAIKTDKCVLNTQK
;
A
#
# COMPACT_ATOMS: atom_id res chain seq x y z
N TYR A 1 14.61 4.55 9.84
CA TYR A 1 14.59 5.96 10.27
C TYR A 1 15.07 6.80 9.09
N THR A 2 14.15 7.47 8.40
CA THR A 2 14.51 8.37 7.31
C THR A 2 15.09 9.64 7.93
N THR A 3 16.41 9.75 7.91
CA THR A 3 17.08 11.00 8.32
C THR A 3 16.73 12.06 7.27
N LEU A 4 15.93 13.05 7.66
CA LEU A 4 15.63 14.20 6.80
C LEU A 4 16.93 14.98 6.55
N PHE A 5 17.50 14.80 5.36
CA PHE A 5 18.65 15.57 4.93
C PHE A 5 18.27 17.06 4.78
N ARG A 6 19.25 17.96 4.87
CA ARG A 6 19.04 19.42 4.65
C ARG A 6 18.34 19.71 3.33
N SER A 7 18.63 18.93 2.27
CA SER A 7 18.01 19.04 0.96
C SER A 7 16.50 18.78 1.00
N HIS A 8 16.04 17.77 1.75
CA HIS A 8 14.61 17.46 1.88
C HIS A 8 13.87 18.56 2.63
N ARG A 9 14.45 19.11 3.71
CA ARG A 9 13.87 20.25 4.43
C ARG A 9 13.76 21.47 3.55
N LYS A 10 14.80 21.77 2.74
CA LYS A 10 14.78 22.87 1.79
C LYS A 10 13.67 22.66 0.76
N ALA A 11 13.56 21.50 0.15
CA ALA A 11 12.52 21.18 -0.82
C ALA A 11 11.10 21.38 -0.24
N ILE A 12 10.85 20.93 0.99
CA ILE A 12 9.57 21.14 1.70
C ILE A 12 9.30 22.63 1.92
N ASN A 13 10.29 23.41 2.33
CA ASN A 13 10.12 24.84 2.59
C ASN A 13 9.86 25.65 1.30
N ASP A 14 10.54 25.28 0.20
CA ASP A 14 10.45 25.97 -1.09
C ASP A 14 9.19 25.54 -1.88
N ALA A 15 8.58 24.40 -1.56
CA ALA A 15 7.39 23.92 -2.25
C ALA A 15 6.19 24.86 -2.08
N SER A 16 5.40 25.02 -3.14
CA SER A 16 4.12 25.74 -3.12
C SER A 16 2.98 24.89 -2.55
N LEU A 17 3.15 23.55 -2.57
CA LEU A 17 2.21 22.55 -2.05
C LEU A 17 3.02 21.34 -1.60
N VAL A 18 2.73 20.82 -0.41
CA VAL A 18 3.28 19.57 0.10
C VAL A 18 2.11 18.62 0.38
N ILE A 19 2.14 17.45 -0.20
CA ILE A 19 1.16 16.38 0.06
C ILE A 19 1.89 15.24 0.73
N TRP A 20 1.35 14.77 1.85
CA TRP A 20 1.89 13.66 2.63
C TRP A 20 0.73 12.80 3.14
N LEU A 21 1.00 11.59 3.55
CA LEU A 21 -0.07 10.73 4.08
C LEU A 21 -0.57 11.20 5.44
N GLY A 22 0.32 11.66 6.29
CA GLY A 22 -0.03 12.14 7.62
C GLY A 22 0.83 11.51 8.72
N LYS A 23 0.61 11.94 9.97
CA LYS A 23 1.39 11.51 11.13
C LYS A 23 1.39 10.00 11.37
N ALA A 24 0.34 9.31 10.94
CA ALA A 24 0.23 7.86 11.13
C ALA A 24 1.22 7.07 10.27
N HIS A 25 1.65 7.63 9.12
CA HIS A 25 2.61 7.01 8.21
C HIS A 25 3.99 7.64 8.32
N GLU A 26 4.05 8.97 8.30
CA GLU A 26 5.30 9.73 8.26
C GLU A 26 5.54 10.47 9.58
N ALA A 27 5.46 9.75 10.71
CA ALA A 27 5.63 10.32 12.04
C ALA A 27 6.85 11.26 12.19
N PRO A 28 8.04 10.98 11.60
CA PRO A 28 9.20 11.88 11.66
C PRO A 28 8.97 13.25 11.00
N LEU A 29 8.06 13.34 10.04
CA LEU A 29 7.72 14.60 9.35
C LEU A 29 6.69 15.45 10.11
N ASN A 30 6.00 14.87 11.09
CA ASN A 30 4.87 15.53 11.76
C ASN A 30 5.25 16.91 12.33
N LYS A 31 6.40 17.02 13.02
CA LYS A 31 6.87 18.31 13.59
C LYS A 31 7.10 19.38 12.51
N LEU A 32 7.50 18.98 11.31
CA LEU A 32 7.78 19.89 10.21
C LEU A 32 6.51 20.27 9.42
N LEU A 33 5.58 19.32 9.26
CA LEU A 33 4.45 19.47 8.34
C LEU A 33 3.14 19.86 9.03
N SER A 34 2.92 19.49 10.30
CA SER A 34 1.65 19.79 11.00
C SER A 34 1.31 21.28 11.09
N ASN A 35 2.32 22.14 11.16
CA ASN A 35 2.15 23.61 11.20
C ASN A 35 2.45 24.30 9.87
N ASN A 36 2.73 23.55 8.81
CA ASN A 36 3.01 24.10 7.49
C ASN A 36 1.70 24.29 6.73
N LYS A 37 1.29 25.56 6.52
CA LYS A 37 0.04 25.91 5.81
C LYS A 37 -0.03 25.41 4.36
N LYS A 38 1.10 25.02 3.76
CA LYS A 38 1.18 24.44 2.41
C LYS A 38 1.10 22.90 2.43
N ALA A 39 1.13 22.27 3.61
CA ALA A 39 1.12 20.84 3.76
C ALA A 39 -0.31 20.32 4.00
N ILE A 40 -0.67 19.26 3.28
CA ILE A 40 -1.97 18.60 3.38
C ILE A 40 -1.73 17.12 3.69
N ALA A 41 -2.27 16.68 4.81
CA ALA A 41 -2.29 15.26 5.19
C ALA A 41 -3.48 14.58 4.51
N LEU A 42 -3.20 13.60 3.65
CA LEU A 42 -4.24 12.88 2.91
C LEU A 42 -5.17 12.08 3.82
N LEU A 43 -4.64 11.45 4.86
CA LEU A 43 -5.44 10.66 5.81
C LEU A 43 -6.43 11.53 6.60
N ASP A 44 -6.16 12.82 6.76
CA ASP A 44 -7.02 13.77 7.46
C ASP A 44 -7.96 14.53 6.50
N SER A 45 -7.84 14.31 5.19
CA SER A 45 -8.55 15.09 4.16
C SER A 45 -10.03 14.74 4.00
N GLY A 46 -10.47 13.59 4.51
CA GLY A 46 -11.83 13.08 4.35
C GLY A 46 -12.17 12.52 2.95
N ILE A 47 -11.22 12.52 2.00
CA ILE A 47 -11.47 12.03 0.64
C ILE A 47 -11.27 10.52 0.48
N LEU A 48 -10.58 9.87 1.43
CA LEU A 48 -10.16 8.48 1.33
C LEU A 48 -11.13 7.53 2.04
N SER A 49 -11.26 6.34 1.49
CA SER A 49 -11.80 5.19 2.22
C SER A 49 -10.67 4.60 3.05
N ILE A 50 -10.81 4.69 4.38
CA ILE A 50 -9.76 4.29 5.32
C ILE A 50 -10.21 3.02 6.05
N LEU A 51 -9.29 2.05 6.15
CA LEU A 51 -9.47 0.81 6.90
C LEU A 51 -8.65 0.87 8.21
N PRO A 52 -9.08 0.19 9.28
CA PRO A 52 -8.25 0.02 10.46
C PRO A 52 -7.08 -0.92 10.15
N GLN A 53 -5.97 -0.77 10.87
CA GLN A 53 -4.93 -1.81 10.86
C GLN A 53 -5.50 -3.13 11.37
N ARG A 54 -4.86 -4.23 10.99
CA ARG A 54 -5.10 -5.56 11.54
C ARG A 54 -3.86 -6.03 12.29
N ASN A 55 -4.05 -6.89 13.27
CA ASN A 55 -2.92 -7.62 13.84
C ASN A 55 -2.46 -8.75 12.88
N THR A 56 -1.37 -9.40 13.19
CA THR A 56 -0.81 -10.51 12.39
C THR A 56 -1.76 -11.69 12.14
N ARG A 57 -2.91 -11.74 12.81
CA ARG A 57 -3.95 -12.79 12.66
C ARG A 57 -5.21 -12.29 11.95
N GLY A 58 -5.21 -11.04 11.49
CA GLY A 58 -6.31 -10.45 10.73
C GLY A 58 -7.41 -9.78 11.56
N ALA A 59 -7.29 -9.72 12.88
CA ALA A 59 -8.24 -8.99 13.71
C ALA A 59 -8.01 -7.48 13.59
N ALA A 60 -9.08 -6.72 13.28
CA ALA A 60 -9.02 -5.28 13.19
C ALA A 60 -8.64 -4.65 14.54
N LEU A 61 -7.77 -3.67 14.52
CA LEU A 61 -7.31 -2.93 15.69
C LEU A 61 -8.12 -1.62 15.79
N PRO A 62 -8.92 -1.43 16.84
CA PRO A 62 -9.75 -0.22 16.99
C PRO A 62 -8.88 1.03 17.09
N ASN A 63 -9.40 2.15 16.57
CA ASN A 63 -8.74 3.47 16.61
C ASN A 63 -7.36 3.52 15.92
N THR A 64 -7.10 2.61 14.98
CA THR A 64 -5.91 2.61 14.12
C THR A 64 -6.27 2.92 12.67
N VAL A 65 -5.25 3.22 11.86
CA VAL A 65 -5.39 3.49 10.44
C VAL A 65 -4.37 2.65 9.68
N ASP A 66 -4.84 1.81 8.76
CA ASP A 66 -3.97 1.22 7.75
C ASP A 66 -3.60 2.29 6.73
N THR A 67 -2.32 2.61 6.68
CA THR A 67 -1.83 3.75 5.90
C THR A 67 -1.55 3.43 4.43
N HIS A 68 -1.66 2.17 3.98
CA HIS A 68 -1.38 1.74 2.60
C HIS A 68 -2.50 2.09 1.61
N VAL A 69 -3.16 3.23 1.85
CA VAL A 69 -4.38 3.71 1.16
C VAL A 69 -4.23 3.83 -0.37
N TRP A 70 -3.01 4.03 -0.86
CA TRP A 70 -2.73 4.19 -2.30
C TRP A 70 -2.87 2.88 -3.09
N LEU A 71 -2.87 1.74 -2.43
CA LEU A 71 -3.05 0.43 -3.07
C LEU A 71 -4.49 0.18 -3.52
N GLU A 72 -5.46 0.92 -2.96
CA GLU A 72 -6.84 0.87 -3.39
C GLU A 72 -7.07 1.78 -4.60
N PRO A 73 -7.50 1.23 -5.78
CA PRO A 73 -7.64 2.00 -7.01
C PRO A 73 -8.52 3.24 -6.90
N ASN A 74 -9.64 3.16 -6.18
CA ASN A 74 -10.52 4.31 -6.00
C ASN A 74 -9.90 5.39 -5.11
N ASN A 75 -9.12 5.03 -4.10
CA ASN A 75 -8.36 5.99 -3.30
C ASN A 75 -7.30 6.70 -4.17
N ALA A 76 -6.56 5.95 -4.99
CA ALA A 76 -5.60 6.52 -5.92
C ALA A 76 -6.25 7.53 -6.88
N VAL A 77 -7.43 7.19 -7.42
CA VAL A 77 -8.23 8.08 -8.27
C VAL A 77 -8.67 9.34 -7.52
N ARG A 78 -9.17 9.20 -6.29
CA ARG A 78 -9.57 10.35 -5.44
C ARG A 78 -8.39 11.28 -5.14
N ILE A 79 -7.21 10.70 -4.85
CA ILE A 79 -5.97 11.48 -4.66
C ILE A 79 -5.64 12.25 -5.94
N GLY A 80 -5.71 11.62 -7.11
CA GLY A 80 -5.45 12.27 -8.40
C GLY A 80 -6.38 13.48 -8.65
N PHE A 81 -7.67 13.33 -8.42
CA PHE A 81 -8.63 14.43 -8.54
C PHE A 81 -8.42 15.52 -7.48
N PHE A 82 -8.09 15.14 -6.27
CA PHE A 82 -7.80 16.09 -5.19
C PHE A 82 -6.59 16.95 -5.53
N ILE A 83 -5.50 16.34 -6.03
CA ILE A 83 -4.32 17.07 -6.52
C ILE A 83 -4.69 18.01 -7.68
N ALA A 84 -5.50 17.53 -8.63
CA ALA A 84 -5.95 18.38 -9.75
C ALA A 84 -6.75 19.61 -9.27
N ALA A 85 -7.63 19.44 -8.29
CA ALA A 85 -8.39 20.53 -7.68
C ALA A 85 -7.47 21.57 -7.00
N LEU A 86 -6.54 21.11 -6.16
CA LEU A 86 -5.57 21.98 -5.47
C LEU A 86 -4.68 22.76 -6.46
N ARG A 87 -4.17 22.07 -7.49
CA ARG A 87 -3.34 22.71 -8.52
C ARG A 87 -4.13 23.69 -9.37
N SER A 88 -5.41 23.40 -9.62
CA SER A 88 -6.29 24.32 -10.35
C SER A 88 -6.61 25.60 -9.58
N GLN A 89 -6.62 25.54 -8.25
CA GLN A 89 -6.76 26.74 -7.40
C GLN A 89 -5.48 27.58 -7.42
N GLN A 90 -4.30 26.93 -7.41
CA GLN A 90 -3.01 27.63 -7.44
C GLN A 90 -2.66 28.20 -8.82
N HIS A 91 -3.11 27.52 -9.88
CA HIS A 91 -2.79 27.81 -11.28
C HIS A 91 -4.05 27.68 -12.15
N PRO A 92 -4.99 28.65 -12.08
CA PRO A 92 -6.27 28.59 -12.81
C PRO A 92 -6.10 28.48 -14.33
N GLU A 93 -5.04 29.06 -14.86
CA GLU A 93 -4.67 29.01 -16.28
C GLU A 93 -4.41 27.60 -16.79
N ASN A 94 -4.02 26.68 -15.89
CA ASN A 94 -3.73 25.27 -16.19
C ASN A 94 -4.85 24.32 -15.80
N LYS A 95 -6.00 24.82 -15.35
CA LYS A 95 -7.12 24.01 -14.83
C LYS A 95 -7.51 22.88 -15.77
N ALA A 96 -7.74 23.17 -17.04
CA ALA A 96 -8.15 22.16 -18.03
C ALA A 96 -7.12 21.01 -18.14
N LYS A 97 -5.82 21.33 -18.13
CA LYS A 97 -4.73 20.35 -18.17
C LYS A 97 -4.72 19.44 -16.93
N TYR A 98 -4.89 20.02 -15.74
CA TYR A 98 -4.90 19.22 -14.51
C TYR A 98 -6.08 18.25 -14.47
N TRP A 99 -7.28 18.69 -14.83
CA TRP A 99 -8.46 17.84 -14.88
C TRP A 99 -8.37 16.76 -15.98
N ASN A 100 -7.85 17.08 -17.15
CA ASN A 100 -7.61 16.10 -18.21
C ASN A 100 -6.63 15.01 -17.77
N ASN A 101 -5.54 15.38 -17.08
CA ASN A 101 -4.58 14.43 -16.54
C ASN A 101 -5.22 13.52 -15.48
N ALA A 102 -5.99 14.08 -14.54
CA ALA A 102 -6.71 13.30 -13.53
C ALA A 102 -7.73 12.34 -14.13
N ASN A 103 -8.50 12.77 -15.14
CA ASN A 103 -9.45 11.92 -15.87
C ASN A 103 -8.75 10.78 -16.61
N THR A 104 -7.60 11.05 -17.23
CA THR A 104 -6.80 10.03 -17.93
C THR A 104 -6.23 9.03 -16.95
N PHE A 105 -5.67 9.50 -15.83
CA PHE A 105 -5.20 8.65 -14.75
C PHE A 105 -6.32 7.77 -14.20
N ALA A 106 -7.48 8.35 -13.90
CA ALA A 106 -8.64 7.62 -13.38
C ALA A 106 -9.08 6.48 -14.31
N ARG A 107 -9.23 6.75 -15.61
CA ARG A 107 -9.58 5.71 -16.60
C ARG A 107 -8.56 4.59 -16.60
N ASN A 108 -7.28 4.93 -16.69
CA ASN A 108 -6.20 3.94 -16.77
C ASN A 108 -6.11 3.09 -15.50
N MET A 109 -6.30 3.72 -14.32
CA MET A 109 -6.25 3.04 -13.03
C MET A 109 -7.43 2.07 -12.85
N LEU A 110 -8.65 2.54 -13.13
CA LEU A 110 -9.85 1.72 -13.01
C LEU A 110 -9.85 0.58 -14.03
N GLN A 111 -9.42 0.82 -15.26
CA GLN A 111 -9.25 -0.23 -16.26
C GLN A 111 -8.22 -1.27 -15.83
N ALA A 112 -7.13 -0.82 -15.21
CA ALA A 112 -6.11 -1.73 -14.66
C ALA A 112 -6.68 -2.64 -13.56
N ALA A 113 -7.50 -2.09 -12.68
CA ALA A 113 -8.15 -2.84 -11.60
C ALA A 113 -9.20 -3.83 -12.10
N GLN A 114 -9.99 -3.46 -13.14
CA GLN A 114 -11.00 -4.32 -13.74
C GLN A 114 -10.44 -5.54 -14.48
N ALA A 115 -9.15 -5.56 -14.79
CA ALA A 115 -8.50 -6.69 -15.44
C ALA A 115 -8.39 -7.94 -14.55
N TYR A 116 -8.65 -7.80 -13.26
CA TYR A 116 -8.58 -8.89 -12.29
C TYR A 116 -9.99 -9.33 -11.90
N ASP A 117 -10.26 -10.63 -12.11
CA ASP A 117 -11.57 -11.20 -11.80
C ASP A 117 -11.76 -11.39 -10.29
N SER A 118 -12.85 -10.82 -9.79
CA SER A 118 -13.29 -10.93 -8.41
C SER A 118 -14.18 -12.17 -8.15
N SER A 119 -14.35 -13.05 -9.13
CA SER A 119 -15.35 -14.15 -9.11
C SER A 119 -14.97 -15.35 -8.28
N SER A 120 -13.73 -15.47 -7.78
CA SER A 120 -13.27 -16.60 -6.98
C SER A 120 -13.47 -16.38 -5.47
N ASN A 121 -13.60 -17.48 -4.72
CA ASN A 121 -13.79 -17.51 -3.25
C ASN A 121 -12.53 -17.09 -2.48
N GLY A 122 -12.06 -15.87 -2.61
CA GLY A 122 -10.93 -15.29 -1.88
C GLY A 122 -9.68 -16.18 -1.82
N LYS A 123 -8.64 -15.81 -2.56
CA LYS A 123 -7.39 -16.57 -2.62
C LYS A 123 -6.56 -16.33 -1.35
N PRO A 124 -6.28 -17.34 -0.51
CA PRO A 124 -5.53 -17.14 0.72
C PRO A 124 -4.07 -16.79 0.43
N TYR A 125 -3.54 -15.82 1.19
CA TYR A 125 -2.14 -15.41 1.14
C TYR A 125 -1.61 -15.09 2.54
N TRP A 126 -0.32 -15.17 2.70
CA TRP A 126 0.43 -14.63 3.83
C TRP A 126 1.22 -13.41 3.39
N SER A 127 1.49 -12.52 4.32
CA SER A 127 2.40 -11.39 4.11
C SER A 127 3.52 -11.38 5.14
N TYR A 128 4.62 -10.73 4.83
CA TYR A 128 5.64 -10.48 5.84
C TYR A 128 5.11 -9.50 6.88
N HIS A 129 4.64 -8.31 6.46
CA HIS A 129 3.78 -7.43 7.26
C HIS A 129 2.45 -7.17 6.52
N ASP A 130 1.43 -6.68 7.22
CA ASP A 130 0.09 -6.48 6.64
C ASP A 130 -0.01 -5.15 5.85
N ALA A 131 0.54 -5.13 4.63
CA ALA A 131 0.50 -3.97 3.73
C ALA A 131 -0.58 -4.05 2.65
N TYR A 132 -1.19 -5.22 2.41
CA TYR A 132 -1.95 -5.49 1.18
C TYR A 132 -3.47 -5.47 1.37
N GLN A 133 -3.98 -5.03 2.52
CA GLN A 133 -5.41 -5.02 2.84
C GLN A 133 -6.25 -4.28 1.78
N TYR A 134 -5.78 -3.16 1.27
CA TYR A 134 -6.45 -2.39 0.22
C TYR A 134 -6.40 -3.05 -1.16
N LEU A 135 -5.46 -3.97 -1.38
CA LEU A 135 -5.35 -4.73 -2.62
C LEU A 135 -6.28 -5.95 -2.66
N GLU A 136 -6.72 -6.43 -1.49
CA GLU A 136 -7.52 -7.65 -1.35
C GLU A 136 -8.79 -7.62 -2.20
N ARG A 137 -9.51 -6.51 -2.17
CA ARG A 137 -10.76 -6.36 -2.93
C ARG A 137 -10.53 -6.43 -4.44
N SER A 138 -9.48 -5.80 -4.94
CA SER A 138 -9.18 -5.73 -6.38
C SER A 138 -8.70 -7.06 -6.95
N LEU A 139 -8.05 -7.90 -6.14
CA LEU A 139 -7.46 -9.16 -6.57
C LEU A 139 -8.18 -10.38 -5.98
N ASN A 140 -9.28 -10.15 -5.25
CA ASN A 140 -10.02 -11.20 -4.54
C ASN A 140 -9.10 -12.08 -3.67
N LEU A 141 -8.32 -11.41 -2.81
CA LEU A 141 -7.42 -12.06 -1.87
C LEU A 141 -8.12 -12.26 -0.52
N LYS A 142 -7.65 -13.25 0.21
CA LYS A 142 -8.07 -13.52 1.58
C LYS A 142 -6.83 -13.55 2.48
N PHE A 143 -6.72 -12.56 3.35
CA PHE A 143 -5.65 -12.53 4.34
C PHE A 143 -5.70 -13.77 5.24
N ALA A 144 -4.60 -14.48 5.34
CA ALA A 144 -4.45 -15.67 6.18
C ALA A 144 -3.41 -15.48 7.30
N GLY A 145 -2.83 -14.30 7.39
CA GLY A 145 -1.90 -13.89 8.44
C GLY A 145 -0.63 -13.23 7.93
N ALA A 146 0.04 -12.52 8.83
CA ALA A 146 1.34 -11.90 8.59
C ALA A 146 2.40 -12.44 9.55
N LEU A 147 3.67 -12.34 9.16
CA LEU A 147 4.79 -12.75 10.00
C LEU A 147 5.07 -11.74 11.12
N THR A 148 4.90 -10.44 10.83
CA THR A 148 5.13 -9.34 11.78
C THR A 148 4.10 -8.23 11.60
N ASP A 149 4.02 -7.33 12.58
CA ASP A 149 3.24 -6.08 12.44
C ASP A 149 4.09 -4.95 11.81
N ASP A 150 5.43 -5.09 11.80
CA ASP A 150 6.38 -4.08 11.28
C ASP A 150 7.42 -4.79 10.38
N PRO A 151 7.64 -4.33 9.13
CA PRO A 151 8.57 -4.95 8.19
C PRO A 151 10.04 -4.95 8.66
N HIS A 152 10.39 -4.10 9.63
CA HIS A 152 11.74 -4.01 10.19
C HIS A 152 11.97 -4.92 11.42
N VAL A 153 10.93 -5.63 11.87
CA VAL A 153 11.00 -6.51 13.03
C VAL A 153 11.03 -7.97 12.58
N ALA A 154 11.91 -8.76 13.19
CA ALA A 154 11.99 -10.20 12.90
C ALA A 154 10.75 -10.95 13.42
N PRO A 155 10.25 -11.97 12.68
CA PRO A 155 9.11 -12.77 13.12
C PRO A 155 9.43 -13.54 14.41
N THR A 156 8.42 -13.68 15.28
CA THR A 156 8.56 -14.52 16.47
C THR A 156 8.33 -16.00 16.14
N ALA A 157 8.96 -16.90 16.93
CA ALA A 157 8.74 -18.33 16.79
C ALA A 157 7.25 -18.71 17.00
N ALA A 158 6.55 -18.02 17.89
CA ALA A 158 5.12 -18.21 18.16
C ALA A 158 4.27 -17.86 16.94
N GLN A 159 4.59 -16.76 16.25
CA GLN A 159 3.84 -16.36 15.04
C GLN A 159 4.11 -17.31 13.86
N ILE A 160 5.35 -17.74 13.67
CA ILE A 160 5.69 -18.76 12.67
C ILE A 160 4.93 -20.07 12.94
N LYS A 161 4.89 -20.52 14.20
CA LYS A 161 4.11 -21.71 14.60
C LYS A 161 2.63 -21.51 14.29
N TYR A 162 2.04 -20.37 14.68
CA TYR A 162 0.64 -20.06 14.42
C TYR A 162 0.30 -20.14 12.92
N LEU A 163 1.10 -19.54 12.05
CA LEU A 163 0.87 -19.59 10.59
C LEU A 163 0.96 -21.01 10.05
N ASN A 164 1.89 -21.83 10.54
CA ASN A 164 1.99 -23.23 10.13
C ASN A 164 0.80 -24.07 10.59
N ASP A 165 0.34 -23.88 11.83
CA ASP A 165 -0.79 -24.62 12.41
C ASP A 165 -2.14 -24.22 11.78
N SER A 166 -2.31 -22.93 11.40
CA SER A 166 -3.53 -22.38 10.80
C SER A 166 -3.51 -22.33 9.28
N ARG A 167 -2.55 -22.96 8.64
CA ARG A 167 -2.29 -22.96 7.19
C ARG A 167 -3.54 -23.37 6.39
N PRO A 168 -4.11 -22.49 5.53
CA PRO A 168 -5.29 -22.81 4.73
C PRO A 168 -5.02 -23.75 3.57
N LYS A 169 -3.79 -23.77 3.05
CA LYS A 169 -3.36 -24.58 1.88
C LYS A 169 -2.02 -25.24 2.15
N ALA A 170 -1.78 -26.38 1.51
CA ALA A 170 -0.49 -27.09 1.62
C ALA A 170 0.70 -26.22 1.20
N GLN A 171 0.52 -25.41 0.15
CA GLN A 171 1.48 -24.39 -0.26
C GLN A 171 0.83 -23.01 -0.15
N MET A 172 1.54 -22.04 0.43
CA MET A 172 1.06 -20.67 0.61
C MET A 172 1.89 -19.68 -0.19
N CYS A 173 1.24 -18.67 -0.74
CA CYS A 173 1.94 -17.49 -1.25
C CYS A 173 2.34 -16.61 -0.07
N LEU A 174 3.61 -16.23 0.02
CA LEU A 174 4.13 -15.23 0.96
C LEU A 174 4.52 -13.97 0.17
N LEU A 175 3.76 -12.90 0.36
CA LEU A 175 4.11 -11.56 -0.14
C LEU A 175 5.05 -10.89 0.86
N ALA A 176 6.15 -10.36 0.39
CA ALA A 176 7.13 -9.69 1.26
C ALA A 176 7.95 -8.66 0.48
N GLU A 177 8.56 -7.74 1.20
CA GLU A 177 9.48 -6.76 0.64
C GLU A 177 10.73 -7.45 0.07
N SER A 178 11.34 -6.83 -0.94
CA SER A 178 12.50 -7.39 -1.62
C SER A 178 13.73 -7.59 -0.74
N PHE A 179 13.82 -6.87 0.38
CA PHE A 179 14.90 -7.01 1.35
C PHE A 179 14.69 -8.13 2.37
N THR A 180 13.53 -8.80 2.37
CA THR A 180 13.24 -9.93 3.27
C THR A 180 14.16 -11.10 2.98
N THR A 181 14.90 -11.58 3.98
CA THR A 181 15.87 -12.65 3.83
C THR A 181 15.24 -14.02 4.08
N LYS A 182 15.82 -15.07 3.45
CA LYS A 182 15.35 -16.45 3.63
C LYS A 182 15.32 -16.89 5.11
N GLY A 183 16.26 -16.44 5.92
CA GLY A 183 16.31 -16.75 7.35
C GLY A 183 15.05 -16.34 8.11
N GLN A 184 14.35 -15.30 7.66
CA GLN A 184 13.15 -14.77 8.30
C GLN A 184 11.88 -15.59 8.03
N TYR A 185 11.84 -16.39 6.95
CA TYR A 185 10.65 -17.16 6.56
C TYR A 185 10.90 -18.66 6.33
N GLN A 186 12.13 -19.14 6.36
CA GLN A 186 12.47 -20.55 6.03
C GLN A 186 11.75 -21.60 6.90
N LYS A 187 11.25 -21.21 8.08
CA LYS A 187 10.52 -22.10 8.99
C LYS A 187 9.02 -22.17 8.69
N LEU A 188 8.54 -21.47 7.67
CA LEU A 188 7.13 -21.52 7.25
C LEU A 188 6.74 -22.78 6.46
N GLY A 189 7.68 -23.68 6.19
CA GLY A 189 7.42 -24.87 5.39
C GLY A 189 7.20 -24.54 3.91
N SER A 190 6.22 -25.19 3.24
CA SER A 190 6.01 -25.03 1.81
C SER A 190 5.37 -23.67 1.48
N ILE A 191 6.15 -22.78 0.88
CA ILE A 191 5.71 -21.45 0.42
C ILE A 191 6.23 -21.13 -0.98
N THR A 192 5.50 -20.27 -1.68
CA THR A 192 6.00 -19.51 -2.81
C THR A 192 6.33 -18.10 -2.30
N PHE A 193 7.61 -17.78 -2.19
CA PHE A 193 8.06 -16.43 -1.82
C PHE A 193 7.93 -15.50 -3.02
N GLN A 194 7.19 -14.40 -2.85
CA GLN A 194 7.01 -13.40 -3.89
C GLN A 194 7.46 -12.02 -3.38
N PRO A 195 8.63 -11.54 -3.85
CA PRO A 195 9.05 -10.18 -3.56
C PRO A 195 8.17 -9.18 -4.31
N VAL A 196 7.61 -8.25 -3.57
CA VAL A 196 6.76 -7.15 -4.06
C VAL A 196 7.21 -5.84 -3.45
N ASP A 197 6.91 -4.74 -4.13
CA ASP A 197 7.19 -3.39 -3.67
C ASP A 197 5.85 -2.65 -3.51
N GLU A 198 5.35 -2.61 -2.29
CA GLU A 198 4.10 -1.92 -1.95
C GLU A 198 4.24 -0.40 -2.03
N SER A 199 5.44 0.12 -1.90
CA SER A 199 5.72 1.55 -2.05
C SER A 199 5.68 2.02 -3.51
N MET A 200 5.84 1.08 -4.46
CA MET A 200 5.84 1.32 -5.90
C MET A 200 6.89 2.34 -6.39
N ASN A 201 7.99 2.48 -5.65
CA ASN A 201 9.03 3.49 -5.91
C ASN A 201 9.92 3.19 -7.12
N ASN A 202 9.87 1.97 -7.65
CA ASN A 202 10.77 1.51 -8.72
C ASN A 202 10.23 1.75 -10.14
N GLU A 203 9.13 2.50 -10.27
CA GLU A 203 8.49 2.74 -11.57
C GLU A 203 8.13 4.22 -11.74
N ASP A 204 8.34 4.74 -12.93
CA ASP A 204 8.04 6.13 -13.26
C ASP A 204 6.53 6.42 -13.38
N ASN A 205 5.69 5.37 -13.49
CA ASN A 205 4.25 5.50 -13.68
C ASN A 205 3.50 4.66 -12.66
N PHE A 206 2.65 5.32 -11.89
CA PHE A 206 1.87 4.69 -10.82
C PHE A 206 1.00 3.52 -11.30
N VAL A 207 0.27 3.68 -12.41
CA VAL A 207 -0.59 2.61 -12.95
C VAL A 207 0.22 1.40 -13.38
N THR A 208 1.42 1.63 -13.96
CA THR A 208 2.34 0.56 -14.33
C THR A 208 2.87 -0.16 -13.09
N ALA A 209 3.25 0.59 -12.05
CA ALA A 209 3.70 0.04 -10.78
C ALA A 209 2.62 -0.83 -10.13
N TRP A 210 1.39 -0.32 -10.05
CA TRP A 210 0.25 -1.05 -9.51
C TRP A 210 -0.05 -2.33 -10.30
N LYS A 211 -0.03 -2.27 -11.64
CA LYS A 211 -0.19 -3.47 -12.49
C LYS A 211 0.88 -4.51 -12.23
N LYS A 212 2.13 -4.11 -12.09
CA LYS A 212 3.25 -5.04 -11.78
C LYS A 212 3.07 -5.71 -10.41
N LEU A 213 2.68 -4.94 -9.40
CA LEU A 213 2.36 -5.45 -8.07
C LEU A 213 1.20 -6.46 -8.15
N ALA A 214 0.11 -6.09 -8.81
CA ALA A 214 -1.07 -6.93 -8.97
C ALA A 214 -0.75 -8.25 -9.72
N ILE A 215 -0.02 -8.18 -10.84
CA ILE A 215 0.40 -9.37 -11.61
C ILE A 215 1.26 -10.32 -10.77
N LYS A 216 2.24 -9.80 -10.04
CA LYS A 216 3.12 -10.62 -9.19
C LYS A 216 2.31 -11.31 -8.08
N THR A 217 1.45 -10.56 -7.42
CA THR A 217 0.58 -11.05 -6.35
C THR A 217 -0.37 -12.13 -6.86
N ASP A 218 -1.09 -11.87 -7.95
CA ASP A 218 -2.05 -12.80 -8.54
C ASP A 218 -1.37 -14.11 -9.00
N LYS A 219 -0.24 -14.01 -9.69
CA LYS A 219 0.55 -15.21 -10.09
C LYS A 219 0.99 -16.04 -8.88
N CYS A 220 1.44 -15.41 -7.81
CA CYS A 220 1.86 -16.11 -6.61
C CYS A 220 0.71 -16.89 -5.98
N VAL A 221 -0.43 -16.24 -5.77
CA VAL A 221 -1.59 -16.90 -5.15
C VAL A 221 -2.23 -17.95 -6.05
N LEU A 222 -2.25 -17.78 -7.37
CA LEU A 222 -2.75 -18.78 -8.31
C LEU A 222 -1.86 -20.06 -8.36
N ASN A 223 -0.55 -19.89 -8.29
CA ASN A 223 0.38 -21.02 -8.28
C ASN A 223 0.27 -21.89 -7.02
N THR A 224 -0.32 -21.38 -5.96
CA THR A 224 -0.54 -22.10 -4.70
C THR A 224 -1.94 -22.71 -4.59
N GLN A 225 -2.77 -22.58 -5.62
CA GLN A 225 -4.12 -23.16 -5.66
C GLN A 225 -4.14 -24.59 -6.21
N LYS A 226 -3.04 -25.05 -6.82
CA LYS A 226 -2.86 -26.40 -7.33
C LYS A 226 -2.47 -27.33 -6.18
#